data_414710a8e2cf0f095273dc753568cd3a
#
_entry.id   414710a8e2cf0f095273dc753568cd3a
#
_cell.length_a   1.000
_cell.length_b   1.000
_cell.length_c   1.000
_cell.angle_alpha   90.00
_cell.angle_beta   90.00
_cell.angle_gamma   90.00
#
_symmetry.space_group_name_H-M   'P 1'
#
loop_
_entity.id
_entity.type
_entity.pdbx_description
1 polymer ?
#
loop_
_entity_poly.entity_id
_entity_poly.type
_entity_poly.pdbx_seq_one_letter_code
_entity_poly.pdbx_strand_id
1 'polypeptide(L)'
;MNLKTNELERYSRQIIIKDIGITGQRKIKNSKVLIVGLGGLGCPVAEYLSRTGVGTIGLIDHDKIDLSNIHRQSMFTTNDIGKYKVKVVTDRVKKINPNIKIKSFKKKLNQSNIKNLIKYFDIIVDGTDNFASKFLLNEFSRKLKKIFVCGAISKFDGHIFSFNFSKNTSPCLKSFYQTIPNDEVLNCEADGVVGTIASVVGSIQANEVIKNIVGIGKSLNGKVLIINLLNLDFRVRNLKKIR
;
A
#
# COMPACT_ATOMS: atom_id res chain seq x y z
N MET A 1 12.03 0.08 -20.16
CA MET A 1 13.16 -0.88 -20.01
C MET A 1 12.72 -2.27 -20.47
N ASN A 2 13.59 -3.00 -21.19
CA ASN A 2 13.30 -4.40 -21.56
C ASN A 2 13.50 -5.33 -20.35
N LEU A 3 12.76 -6.45 -20.34
CA LEU A 3 12.93 -7.51 -19.36
C LEU A 3 14.18 -8.32 -19.72
N LYS A 4 14.99 -8.67 -18.71
CA LYS A 4 16.13 -9.57 -18.86
C LYS A 4 15.65 -11.03 -18.83
N THR A 5 16.47 -11.98 -19.28
CA THR A 5 16.12 -13.42 -19.31
C THR A 5 15.70 -13.94 -17.93
N ASN A 6 16.46 -13.63 -16.89
CA ASN A 6 16.11 -14.04 -15.52
C ASN A 6 14.83 -13.38 -14.97
N GLU A 7 14.44 -12.21 -15.49
CA GLU A 7 13.17 -11.56 -15.14
C GLU A 7 12.00 -12.21 -15.88
N LEU A 8 12.20 -12.63 -17.13
CA LEU A 8 11.19 -13.40 -17.89
C LEU A 8 10.88 -14.72 -17.20
N GLU A 9 11.90 -15.42 -16.71
CA GLU A 9 11.72 -16.63 -15.91
C GLU A 9 11.00 -16.34 -14.59
N ARG A 10 11.49 -15.35 -13.82
CA ARG A 10 10.92 -14.95 -12.52
C ARG A 10 9.45 -14.61 -12.59
N TYR A 11 9.03 -13.87 -13.62
CA TYR A 11 7.66 -13.40 -13.79
C TYR A 11 6.84 -14.23 -14.77
N SER A 12 7.33 -15.40 -15.19
CA SER A 12 6.71 -16.24 -16.22
C SER A 12 5.24 -16.53 -15.91
N ARG A 13 4.92 -16.88 -14.64
CA ARG A 13 3.56 -17.23 -14.23
C ARG A 13 2.57 -16.08 -14.26
N GLN A 14 3.02 -14.83 -14.15
CA GLN A 14 2.15 -13.66 -14.31
C GLN A 14 2.16 -13.12 -15.75
N ILE A 15 3.23 -13.30 -16.50
CA ILE A 15 3.32 -12.90 -17.90
C ILE A 15 2.36 -13.70 -18.79
N ILE A 16 2.11 -14.98 -18.49
CA ILE A 16 1.15 -15.81 -19.24
C ILE A 16 -0.31 -15.40 -19.01
N ILE A 17 -0.61 -14.61 -17.98
CA ILE A 17 -1.96 -14.05 -17.80
C ILE A 17 -2.21 -13.05 -18.93
N LYS A 18 -3.22 -13.34 -19.78
CA LYS A 18 -3.53 -12.56 -20.98
C LYS A 18 -3.63 -11.05 -20.73
N ASP A 19 -4.26 -10.65 -19.62
CA ASP A 19 -4.45 -9.25 -19.28
C ASP A 19 -3.14 -8.54 -18.84
N ILE A 20 -2.14 -9.28 -18.39
CA ILE A 20 -0.83 -8.74 -18.00
C ILE A 20 0.12 -8.76 -19.19
N GLY A 21 0.46 -9.94 -19.67
CA GLY A 21 1.41 -10.14 -20.75
C GLY A 21 2.79 -9.51 -20.51
N ILE A 22 3.64 -9.55 -21.49
CA ILE A 22 4.96 -8.89 -21.48
C ILE A 22 4.82 -7.37 -21.35
N THR A 23 3.80 -6.79 -21.97
CA THR A 23 3.55 -5.34 -21.95
C THR A 23 3.18 -4.88 -20.55
N GLY A 24 2.29 -5.58 -19.85
CA GLY A 24 1.92 -5.30 -18.46
C GLY A 24 3.13 -5.44 -17.53
N GLN A 25 3.94 -6.50 -17.71
CA GLN A 25 5.15 -6.69 -16.90
C GLN A 25 6.16 -5.56 -17.10
N ARG A 26 6.32 -5.04 -18.32
CA ARG A 26 7.15 -3.86 -18.58
C ARG A 26 6.61 -2.60 -17.88
N LYS A 27 5.29 -2.40 -17.83
CA LYS A 27 4.68 -1.30 -17.08
C LYS A 27 5.00 -1.43 -15.58
N ILE A 28 4.86 -2.63 -15.01
CA ILE A 28 5.17 -2.92 -13.61
C ILE A 28 6.65 -2.61 -13.32
N LYS A 29 7.56 -3.08 -14.15
CA LYS A 29 9.01 -2.82 -14.03
C LYS A 29 9.38 -1.34 -14.10
N ASN A 30 8.64 -0.54 -14.85
CA ASN A 30 8.90 0.88 -15.00
C ASN A 30 8.23 1.76 -13.94
N SER A 31 7.34 1.20 -13.11
CA SER A 31 6.58 1.94 -12.10
C SER A 31 7.39 2.26 -10.86
N LYS A 32 6.97 3.32 -10.15
CA LYS A 32 7.57 3.79 -8.90
C LYS A 32 6.47 3.90 -7.85
N VAL A 33 6.53 3.07 -6.81
CA VAL A 33 5.52 3.00 -5.76
C VAL A 33 6.15 3.37 -4.42
N LEU A 34 5.49 4.27 -3.68
CA LEU A 34 5.86 4.63 -2.31
C LEU A 34 4.91 3.94 -1.33
N ILE A 35 5.46 3.24 -0.35
CA ILE A 35 4.72 2.62 0.75
C ILE A 35 5.05 3.41 2.02
N VAL A 36 4.03 3.95 2.67
CA VAL A 36 4.13 4.71 3.92
C VAL A 36 3.49 3.93 5.04
N GLY A 37 4.27 3.63 6.08
CA GLY A 37 3.92 2.69 7.14
C GLY A 37 4.23 1.24 6.73
N LEU A 38 5.09 0.58 7.51
CA LEU A 38 5.55 -0.80 7.26
C LEU A 38 5.07 -1.73 8.38
N GLY A 39 3.84 -1.48 8.84
CA GLY A 39 3.13 -2.30 9.82
C GLY A 39 2.37 -3.47 9.17
N GLY A 40 1.20 -3.81 9.76
CA GLY A 40 0.36 -4.92 9.30
C GLY A 40 -0.08 -4.83 7.84
N LEU A 41 -0.40 -3.63 7.35
CA LEU A 41 -0.78 -3.38 5.97
C LEU A 41 0.44 -3.26 5.04
N GLY A 42 1.45 -2.49 5.48
CA GLY A 42 2.62 -2.21 4.64
C GLY A 42 3.52 -3.41 4.37
N CYS A 43 3.60 -4.37 5.31
CA CYS A 43 4.36 -5.60 5.13
C CYS A 43 3.90 -6.42 3.91
N PRO A 44 2.64 -6.86 3.80
CA PRO A 44 2.17 -7.62 2.64
C PRO A 44 2.21 -6.79 1.36
N VAL A 45 1.97 -5.46 1.41
CA VAL A 45 2.12 -4.59 0.23
C VAL A 45 3.56 -4.62 -0.27
N ALA A 46 4.56 -4.42 0.60
CA ALA A 46 5.98 -4.43 0.22
C ALA A 46 6.40 -5.79 -0.33
N GLU A 47 5.93 -6.87 0.29
CA GLU A 47 6.21 -8.23 -0.14
C GLU A 47 5.68 -8.50 -1.56
N TYR A 48 4.37 -8.31 -1.79
CA TYR A 48 3.77 -8.66 -3.08
C TYR A 48 4.19 -7.74 -4.21
N LEU A 49 4.39 -6.44 -3.97
CA LEU A 49 4.90 -5.54 -5.01
C LEU A 49 6.35 -5.87 -5.39
N SER A 50 7.18 -6.32 -4.43
CA SER A 50 8.53 -6.78 -4.73
C SER A 50 8.55 -8.08 -5.54
N ARG A 51 7.70 -9.06 -5.17
CA ARG A 51 7.53 -10.33 -5.89
C ARG A 51 7.03 -10.12 -7.32
N THR A 52 6.11 -9.18 -7.50
CA THR A 52 5.54 -8.83 -8.81
C THR A 52 6.52 -8.07 -9.70
N GLY A 53 7.58 -7.48 -9.14
CA GLY A 53 8.63 -6.80 -9.88
C GLY A 53 8.38 -5.33 -10.15
N VAL A 54 7.71 -4.62 -9.25
CA VAL A 54 7.62 -3.15 -9.28
C VAL A 54 9.03 -2.57 -9.28
N GLY A 55 9.38 -1.80 -10.31
CA GLY A 55 10.78 -1.45 -10.59
C GLY A 55 11.44 -0.55 -9.56
N THR A 56 10.67 0.32 -8.90
CA THR A 56 11.17 1.13 -7.78
C THR A 56 10.17 1.14 -6.64
N ILE A 57 10.59 0.70 -5.46
CA ILE A 57 9.79 0.75 -4.23
C ILE A 57 10.43 1.73 -3.25
N GLY A 58 9.67 2.76 -2.84
CA GLY A 58 9.98 3.62 -1.71
C GLY A 58 9.37 3.03 -0.44
N LEU A 59 10.13 3.04 0.65
CA LEU A 59 9.71 2.53 1.96
C LEU A 59 9.90 3.64 2.99
N ILE A 60 8.84 4.03 3.69
CA ILE A 60 8.90 5.04 4.76
C ILE A 60 8.33 4.44 6.04
N ASP A 61 9.14 4.43 7.08
CA ASP A 61 8.74 4.12 8.45
C ASP A 61 9.80 4.64 9.41
N HIS A 62 9.40 5.02 10.62
CA HIS A 62 10.31 5.53 11.65
C HIS A 62 10.39 4.65 12.88
N ASP A 63 9.48 3.67 12.99
CA ASP A 63 9.33 2.81 14.16
C ASP A 63 10.38 1.71 14.23
N LYS A 64 10.56 1.21 15.44
CA LYS A 64 11.19 -0.07 15.72
C LYS A 64 10.15 -1.18 15.81
N ILE A 65 10.62 -2.40 15.65
CA ILE A 65 9.82 -3.60 15.78
C ILE A 65 9.65 -3.92 17.27
N ASP A 66 8.42 -4.17 17.68
CA ASP A 66 8.04 -4.58 19.02
C ASP A 66 7.47 -6.01 18.99
N LEU A 67 7.50 -6.72 20.13
CA LEU A 67 6.93 -8.06 20.25
C LEU A 67 5.45 -8.07 19.89
N SER A 68 4.70 -7.05 20.29
CA SER A 68 3.27 -6.88 19.99
C SER A 68 2.97 -6.74 18.49
N ASN A 69 3.98 -6.50 17.66
CA ASN A 69 3.83 -6.37 16.21
C ASN A 69 3.84 -7.72 15.48
N ILE A 70 4.51 -8.72 16.04
CA ILE A 70 4.85 -9.99 15.36
C ILE A 70 3.60 -10.74 14.90
N HIS A 71 2.51 -10.71 15.66
CA HIS A 71 1.29 -11.46 15.34
C HIS A 71 0.58 -10.99 14.05
N ARG A 72 0.87 -9.75 13.55
CA ARG A 72 0.20 -9.19 12.36
C ARG A 72 1.12 -8.56 11.32
N GLN A 73 2.38 -8.34 11.61
CA GLN A 73 3.36 -7.72 10.71
C GLN A 73 4.26 -8.80 10.10
N SER A 74 3.79 -9.41 9.02
CA SER A 74 4.28 -10.66 8.43
C SER A 74 5.75 -10.67 8.01
N MET A 75 6.36 -9.51 7.83
CA MET A 75 7.79 -9.42 7.46
C MET A 75 8.73 -9.40 8.68
N PHE A 76 8.25 -9.58 9.90
CA PHE A 76 9.09 -9.55 11.10
C PHE A 76 9.07 -10.88 11.84
N THR A 77 10.18 -11.16 12.52
CA THR A 77 10.35 -12.31 13.40
C THR A 77 10.78 -11.82 14.78
N THR A 78 10.72 -12.69 15.78
CA THR A 78 11.20 -12.39 17.13
C THR A 78 12.64 -11.87 17.16
N ASN A 79 13.51 -12.37 16.25
CA ASN A 79 14.90 -11.92 16.13
C ASN A 79 15.06 -10.51 15.57
N ASP A 80 13.98 -9.88 15.14
CA ASP A 80 14.00 -8.52 14.59
C ASP A 80 13.55 -7.46 15.60
N ILE A 81 13.12 -7.86 16.80
CA ILE A 81 12.70 -6.94 17.87
C ILE A 81 13.79 -5.90 18.15
N GLY A 82 13.39 -4.63 18.28
CA GLY A 82 14.28 -3.50 18.50
C GLY A 82 14.95 -2.91 17.25
N LYS A 83 14.95 -3.62 16.12
CA LYS A 83 15.44 -3.11 14.83
C LYS A 83 14.43 -2.15 14.20
N TYR A 84 14.89 -1.24 13.36
CA TYR A 84 13.99 -0.36 12.59
C TYR A 84 13.22 -1.14 11.53
N LYS A 85 11.88 -0.97 11.48
CA LYS A 85 10.99 -1.61 10.50
C LYS A 85 11.47 -1.41 9.07
N VAL A 86 11.80 -0.17 8.71
CA VAL A 86 12.25 0.18 7.35
C VAL A 86 13.54 -0.55 6.96
N LYS A 87 14.46 -0.78 7.89
CA LYS A 87 15.70 -1.52 7.62
C LYS A 87 15.41 -2.99 7.33
N VAL A 88 14.65 -3.64 8.20
CA VAL A 88 14.31 -5.07 8.07
C VAL A 88 13.53 -5.33 6.78
N VAL A 89 12.50 -4.51 6.49
CA VAL A 89 11.73 -4.64 5.24
C VAL A 89 12.62 -4.44 4.01
N THR A 90 13.51 -3.45 4.04
CA THR A 90 14.47 -3.21 2.94
C THR A 90 15.33 -4.43 2.66
N ASP A 91 15.90 -5.04 3.70
CA ASP A 91 16.78 -6.20 3.56
C ASP A 91 16.01 -7.43 3.06
N ARG A 92 14.77 -7.64 3.51
CA ARG A 92 13.91 -8.73 3.04
C ARG A 92 13.46 -8.54 1.59
N VAL A 93 13.03 -7.36 1.22
CA VAL A 93 12.62 -7.04 -0.16
C VAL A 93 13.79 -7.23 -1.12
N LYS A 94 15.02 -6.85 -0.76
CA LYS A 94 16.22 -7.13 -1.56
C LYS A 94 16.48 -8.63 -1.75
N LYS A 95 16.27 -9.43 -0.69
CA LYS A 95 16.40 -10.89 -0.78
C LYS A 95 15.30 -11.52 -1.63
N ILE A 96 14.06 -11.02 -1.57
CA ILE A 96 12.94 -11.47 -2.40
C ILE A 96 13.22 -11.17 -3.87
N ASN A 97 13.65 -9.93 -4.18
CA ASN A 97 13.86 -9.51 -5.56
C ASN A 97 15.05 -8.54 -5.70
N PRO A 98 16.24 -9.04 -6.06
CA PRO A 98 17.43 -8.19 -6.22
C PRO A 98 17.38 -7.27 -7.46
N ASN A 99 16.41 -7.47 -8.37
CA ASN A 99 16.32 -6.70 -9.63
C ASN A 99 15.60 -5.36 -9.48
N ILE A 100 14.95 -5.10 -8.33
CA ILE A 100 14.20 -3.87 -8.08
C ILE A 100 15.06 -2.83 -7.34
N LYS A 101 14.73 -1.55 -7.55
CA LYS A 101 15.36 -0.43 -6.84
C LYS A 101 14.57 -0.11 -5.57
N ILE A 102 15.28 0.01 -4.44
CA ILE A 102 14.67 0.36 -3.15
C ILE A 102 15.19 1.70 -2.69
N LYS A 103 14.28 2.60 -2.30
CA LYS A 103 14.58 3.86 -1.63
C LYS A 103 13.95 3.82 -0.23
N SER A 104 14.76 3.70 0.80
CA SER A 104 14.30 3.61 2.19
C SER A 104 14.52 4.91 2.94
N PHE A 105 13.51 5.32 3.74
CA PHE A 105 13.53 6.56 4.50
C PHE A 105 13.10 6.26 5.95
N LYS A 106 14.04 6.33 6.89
CA LYS A 106 13.77 6.28 8.32
C LYS A 106 13.29 7.64 8.80
N LYS A 107 12.03 7.97 8.51
CA LYS A 107 11.45 9.28 8.82
C LYS A 107 9.97 9.16 9.15
N LYS A 108 9.51 9.97 10.12
CA LYS A 108 8.09 10.24 10.30
C LYS A 108 7.63 11.22 9.21
N LEU A 109 6.52 10.87 8.54
CA LEU A 109 5.92 11.74 7.53
C LEU A 109 5.25 12.94 8.19
N ASN A 110 5.46 14.13 7.62
CA ASN A 110 4.86 15.37 8.08
C ASN A 110 4.72 16.39 6.94
N GLN A 111 4.09 17.52 7.22
CA GLN A 111 3.85 18.62 6.26
C GLN A 111 5.13 19.11 5.56
N SER A 112 6.25 19.18 6.26
CA SER A 112 7.49 19.75 5.74
C SER A 112 8.23 18.82 4.77
N ASN A 113 8.10 17.50 4.93
CA ASN A 113 8.85 16.51 4.16
C ASN A 113 8.05 15.77 3.08
N ILE A 114 6.72 15.72 3.21
CA ILE A 114 5.85 14.88 2.37
C ILE A 114 5.94 15.23 0.88
N LYS A 115 5.92 16.52 0.52
CA LYS A 115 5.98 16.96 -0.88
C LYS A 115 7.23 16.45 -1.58
N ASN A 116 8.39 16.54 -0.91
CA ASN A 116 9.67 16.11 -1.45
C ASN A 116 9.79 14.59 -1.58
N LEU A 117 9.11 13.84 -0.73
CA LEU A 117 9.11 12.37 -0.76
C LEU A 117 8.16 11.83 -1.84
N ILE A 118 6.91 12.34 -1.90
CA ILE A 118 5.87 11.84 -2.81
C ILE A 118 6.18 12.15 -4.28
N LYS A 119 6.77 13.31 -4.60
CA LYS A 119 6.94 13.79 -5.98
C LYS A 119 7.61 12.79 -6.94
N TYR A 120 8.48 11.94 -6.43
CA TYR A 120 9.26 10.98 -7.22
C TYR A 120 8.54 9.67 -7.52
N PHE A 121 7.35 9.45 -6.97
CA PHE A 121 6.59 8.22 -7.12
C PHE A 121 5.30 8.45 -7.89
N ASP A 122 4.84 7.40 -8.57
CA ASP A 122 3.63 7.43 -9.40
C ASP A 122 2.40 7.08 -8.56
N ILE A 123 2.58 6.11 -7.67
CA ILE A 123 1.53 5.55 -6.80
C ILE A 123 2.00 5.65 -5.34
N ILE A 124 1.10 6.07 -4.48
CA ILE A 124 1.29 6.17 -3.05
C ILE A 124 0.39 5.14 -2.36
N VAL A 125 0.96 4.30 -1.54
CA VAL A 125 0.22 3.32 -0.73
C VAL A 125 0.33 3.72 0.73
N ASP A 126 -0.82 3.84 1.36
CA ASP A 126 -0.94 4.11 2.78
C ASP A 126 -1.16 2.82 3.57
N GLY A 127 -0.19 2.48 4.38
CA GLY A 127 -0.21 1.40 5.36
C GLY A 127 -0.12 1.91 6.81
N THR A 128 -0.42 3.20 7.03
CA THR A 128 -0.39 3.81 8.37
C THR A 128 -1.64 3.44 9.19
N ASP A 129 -1.57 3.61 10.48
CA ASP A 129 -2.60 3.26 11.46
C ASP A 129 -3.31 4.47 12.08
N ASN A 130 -3.06 5.69 11.57
CA ASN A 130 -3.64 6.91 12.11
C ASN A 130 -4.24 7.80 11.01
N PHE A 131 -5.33 8.47 11.34
CA PHE A 131 -6.06 9.32 10.41
C PHE A 131 -5.27 10.56 9.96
N ALA A 132 -4.47 11.16 10.83
CA ALA A 132 -3.67 12.32 10.50
C ALA A 132 -2.73 12.03 9.32
N SER A 133 -2.02 10.91 9.34
CA SER A 133 -1.16 10.47 8.23
C SER A 133 -1.96 10.14 6.96
N LYS A 134 -3.12 9.45 7.09
CA LYS A 134 -3.98 9.10 5.95
C LYS A 134 -4.48 10.34 5.22
N PHE A 135 -4.97 11.33 5.96
CA PHE A 135 -5.48 12.57 5.36
C PHE A 135 -4.36 13.43 4.77
N LEU A 136 -3.19 13.47 5.41
CA LEU A 136 -2.02 14.15 4.89
C LEU A 136 -1.58 13.53 3.54
N LEU A 137 -1.51 12.20 3.46
CA LEU A 137 -1.19 11.46 2.24
C LEU A 137 -2.23 11.70 1.15
N ASN A 138 -3.53 11.67 1.49
CA ASN A 138 -4.62 11.94 0.57
C ASN A 138 -4.51 13.35 -0.03
N GLU A 139 -4.28 14.37 0.81
CA GLU A 139 -4.17 15.75 0.37
C GLU A 139 -3.01 15.96 -0.59
N PHE A 140 -1.81 15.50 -0.23
CA PHE A 140 -0.62 15.69 -1.07
C PHE A 140 -0.63 14.81 -2.31
N SER A 141 -1.20 13.61 -2.25
CA SER A 141 -1.42 12.78 -3.44
C SER A 141 -2.36 13.46 -4.43
N ARG A 142 -3.42 14.12 -3.94
CA ARG A 142 -4.33 14.90 -4.76
C ARG A 142 -3.66 16.14 -5.36
N LYS A 143 -2.93 16.93 -4.55
CA LYS A 143 -2.18 18.11 -5.02
C LYS A 143 -1.16 17.76 -6.10
N LEU A 144 -0.50 16.61 -5.98
CA LEU A 144 0.52 16.14 -6.92
C LEU A 144 -0.02 15.20 -8.00
N LYS A 145 -1.35 15.05 -8.10
CA LYS A 145 -2.06 14.24 -9.12
C LYS A 145 -1.57 12.79 -9.17
N LYS A 146 -1.31 12.18 -8.01
CA LYS A 146 -0.85 10.78 -7.88
C LYS A 146 -2.03 9.81 -7.78
N ILE A 147 -1.75 8.52 -8.01
CA ILE A 147 -2.66 7.46 -7.59
C ILE A 147 -2.42 7.21 -6.10
N PHE A 148 -3.51 7.09 -5.33
CA PHE A 148 -3.46 6.86 -3.90
C PHE A 148 -4.29 5.63 -3.53
N VAL A 149 -3.66 4.65 -2.89
CA VAL A 149 -4.30 3.43 -2.40
C VAL A 149 -4.18 3.42 -0.89
N CYS A 150 -5.32 3.44 -0.19
CA CYS A 150 -5.39 3.54 1.26
C CYS A 150 -6.10 2.33 1.85
N GLY A 151 -5.58 1.81 2.97
CA GLY A 151 -6.20 0.76 3.77
C GLY A 151 -6.46 1.21 5.20
N ALA A 152 -7.52 0.68 5.81
CA ALA A 152 -7.82 0.81 7.23
C ALA A 152 -8.35 -0.52 7.76
N ILE A 153 -7.98 -0.89 8.98
CA ILE A 153 -8.39 -2.15 9.62
C ILE A 153 -8.72 -1.93 11.09
N SER A 154 -9.67 -2.70 11.60
CA SER A 154 -10.00 -2.80 13.03
C SER A 154 -10.67 -4.15 13.27
N LYS A 155 -10.32 -4.85 14.33
CA LYS A 155 -10.89 -6.17 14.69
C LYS A 155 -10.80 -7.16 13.52
N PHE A 156 -11.91 -7.49 12.89
CA PHE A 156 -12.03 -8.33 11.69
C PHE A 156 -12.41 -7.51 10.45
N ASP A 157 -12.52 -6.19 10.58
CA ASP A 157 -13.01 -5.31 9.52
C ASP A 157 -11.87 -4.62 8.77
N GLY A 158 -12.09 -4.39 7.48
CA GLY A 158 -11.15 -3.70 6.63
C GLY A 158 -11.84 -2.80 5.60
N HIS A 159 -11.23 -1.65 5.33
CA HIS A 159 -11.62 -0.75 4.26
C HIS A 159 -10.45 -0.54 3.30
N ILE A 160 -10.72 -0.58 2.01
CA ILE A 160 -9.72 -0.29 0.98
C ILE A 160 -10.29 0.75 0.02
N PHE A 161 -9.51 1.81 -0.19
CA PHE A 161 -9.82 2.91 -1.10
C PHE A 161 -8.76 2.98 -2.19
N SER A 162 -9.18 3.35 -3.40
CA SER A 162 -8.25 3.72 -4.47
C SER A 162 -8.74 5.00 -5.13
N PHE A 163 -7.83 5.95 -5.34
CA PHE A 163 -8.11 7.23 -5.96
C PHE A 163 -7.08 7.53 -7.04
N ASN A 164 -7.53 7.80 -8.24
CA ASN A 164 -6.66 8.28 -9.32
C ASN A 164 -6.81 9.79 -9.47
N PHE A 165 -5.97 10.54 -8.78
CA PHE A 165 -6.02 12.00 -8.79
C PHE A 165 -5.47 12.67 -10.05
N SER A 166 -4.97 11.89 -11.03
CA SER A 166 -4.69 12.46 -12.37
C SER A 166 -5.98 12.88 -13.08
N LYS A 167 -7.13 12.34 -12.65
CA LYS A 167 -8.46 12.71 -13.14
C LYS A 167 -9.08 13.73 -12.18
N ASN A 168 -9.41 14.92 -12.65
CA ASN A 168 -9.98 16.02 -11.84
C ASN A 168 -11.34 15.68 -11.18
N THR A 169 -11.98 14.59 -11.60
CA THR A 169 -13.29 14.14 -11.11
C THR A 169 -13.24 13.09 -10.01
N SER A 170 -12.04 12.71 -9.53
CA SER A 170 -11.92 11.66 -8.52
C SER A 170 -12.42 12.15 -7.15
N PRO A 171 -13.26 11.39 -6.43
CA PRO A 171 -13.51 11.62 -5.02
C PRO A 171 -12.22 11.45 -4.20
N CYS A 172 -12.27 11.68 -2.90
CA CYS A 172 -11.12 11.53 -1.99
C CYS A 172 -11.58 10.96 -0.65
N LEU A 173 -10.68 10.77 0.31
CA LEU A 173 -11.04 10.22 1.65
C LEU A 173 -12.14 11.03 2.34
N LYS A 174 -12.21 12.36 2.14
CA LYS A 174 -13.28 13.19 2.69
C LYS A 174 -14.67 12.81 2.17
N SER A 175 -14.75 12.11 1.03
CA SER A 175 -16.02 11.59 0.51
C SER A 175 -16.60 10.43 1.33
N PHE A 176 -15.80 9.81 2.17
CA PHE A 176 -16.20 8.75 3.08
C PHE A 176 -16.22 9.27 4.53
N TYR A 177 -15.14 9.87 4.97
CA TYR A 177 -15.02 10.48 6.29
C TYR A 177 -15.29 11.98 6.17
N GLN A 178 -16.49 12.43 6.54
CA GLN A 178 -16.90 13.84 6.43
C GLN A 178 -16.04 14.76 7.31
N THR A 179 -15.68 14.28 8.48
CA THR A 179 -14.71 14.89 9.40
C THR A 179 -13.53 13.94 9.59
N ILE A 180 -12.37 14.47 9.99
CA ILE A 180 -11.24 13.62 10.38
C ILE A 180 -11.64 12.94 11.68
N PRO A 181 -11.85 11.60 11.70
CA PRO A 181 -12.16 10.92 12.93
C PRO A 181 -10.99 11.06 13.93
N ASN A 182 -11.27 11.05 15.22
CA ASN A 182 -10.23 10.94 16.24
C ASN A 182 -9.43 9.66 16.02
N ASP A 183 -8.12 9.70 16.27
CA ASP A 183 -7.24 8.52 16.11
C ASP A 183 -7.68 7.35 17.01
N GLU A 184 -8.46 7.61 18.07
CA GLU A 184 -9.11 6.58 18.89
C GLU A 184 -10.03 5.63 18.10
N VAL A 185 -10.64 6.11 17.02
CA VAL A 185 -11.57 5.30 16.17
C VAL A 185 -10.81 4.26 15.31
N LEU A 186 -9.50 4.40 15.10
CA LEU A 186 -8.65 3.41 14.41
C LEU A 186 -7.54 2.90 15.34
N ASN A 187 -7.71 3.03 16.64
CA ASN A 187 -6.67 2.58 17.56
C ASN A 187 -6.70 1.05 17.64
N CYS A 188 -5.92 0.41 16.72
CA CYS A 188 -5.71 -1.04 16.74
C CYS A 188 -5.15 -1.55 18.07
N GLU A 189 -4.56 -0.67 18.89
CA GLU A 189 -4.08 -1.00 20.23
C GLU A 189 -5.23 -1.08 21.23
N ALA A 190 -6.24 -0.21 21.12
CA ALA A 190 -7.41 -0.21 22.01
C ALA A 190 -8.48 -1.22 21.57
N ASP A 191 -8.79 -1.29 20.27
CA ASP A 191 -9.85 -2.15 19.73
C ASP A 191 -9.40 -3.58 19.39
N GLY A 192 -8.09 -3.79 19.26
CA GLY A 192 -7.51 -5.05 18.78
C GLY A 192 -7.66 -5.23 17.27
N VAL A 193 -6.85 -6.14 16.70
CA VAL A 193 -6.90 -6.51 15.28
C VAL A 193 -6.36 -7.91 15.09
N VAL A 194 -7.06 -8.74 14.35
CA VAL A 194 -6.57 -10.07 13.97
C VAL A 194 -5.55 -9.95 12.82
N GLY A 195 -4.46 -10.73 12.87
CA GLY A 195 -3.40 -10.61 11.86
C GLY A 195 -3.84 -10.92 10.42
N THR A 196 -4.85 -11.77 10.25
CA THR A 196 -5.35 -12.15 8.92
C THR A 196 -6.00 -11.00 8.18
N ILE A 197 -6.75 -10.10 8.86
CA ILE A 197 -7.34 -8.93 8.17
C ILE A 197 -6.27 -7.98 7.65
N ALA A 198 -5.17 -7.82 8.39
CA ALA A 198 -4.03 -7.01 7.95
C ALA A 198 -3.42 -7.54 6.65
N SER A 199 -3.21 -8.86 6.58
CA SER A 199 -2.66 -9.52 5.39
C SER A 199 -3.62 -9.45 4.19
N VAL A 200 -4.91 -9.69 4.40
CA VAL A 200 -5.93 -9.64 3.33
C VAL A 200 -6.03 -8.23 2.76
N VAL A 201 -6.19 -7.22 3.61
CA VAL A 201 -6.30 -5.82 3.18
C VAL A 201 -5.02 -5.37 2.46
N GLY A 202 -3.84 -5.65 3.01
CA GLY A 202 -2.57 -5.28 2.37
C GLY A 202 -2.36 -6.00 1.03
N SER A 203 -2.75 -7.26 0.91
CA SER A 203 -2.68 -8.00 -0.37
C SER A 203 -3.63 -7.40 -1.42
N ILE A 204 -4.83 -6.98 -1.03
CA ILE A 204 -5.76 -6.31 -1.94
C ILE A 204 -5.25 -4.91 -2.31
N GLN A 205 -4.61 -4.17 -1.38
CA GLN A 205 -3.94 -2.91 -1.72
C GLN A 205 -2.84 -3.12 -2.78
N ALA A 206 -2.00 -4.15 -2.63
CA ALA A 206 -1.00 -4.50 -3.63
C ALA A 206 -1.62 -4.84 -4.98
N ASN A 207 -2.72 -5.61 -4.99
CA ASN A 207 -3.46 -5.93 -6.21
C ASN A 207 -4.06 -4.67 -6.88
N GLU A 208 -4.62 -3.72 -6.12
CA GLU A 208 -5.09 -2.44 -6.67
C GLU A 208 -3.95 -1.63 -7.29
N VAL A 209 -2.77 -1.64 -6.69
CA VAL A 209 -1.57 -1.02 -7.28
C VAL A 209 -1.25 -1.65 -8.63
N ILE A 210 -1.19 -2.98 -8.73
CA ILE A 210 -0.90 -3.70 -9.97
C ILE A 210 -1.94 -3.38 -11.05
N LYS A 211 -3.24 -3.42 -10.71
CA LYS A 211 -4.33 -3.08 -11.63
C LYS A 211 -4.21 -1.65 -12.16
N ASN A 212 -3.88 -0.69 -11.30
CA ASN A 212 -3.68 0.70 -11.72
C ASN A 212 -2.45 0.87 -12.63
N ILE A 213 -1.35 0.14 -12.38
CA ILE A 213 -0.13 0.18 -13.22
C ILE A 213 -0.42 -0.39 -14.62
N VAL A 214 -1.01 -1.56 -14.66
CA VAL A 214 -1.23 -2.27 -15.92
C VAL A 214 -2.40 -1.67 -16.70
N GLY A 215 -3.42 -1.17 -16.00
CA GLY A 215 -4.66 -0.64 -16.57
C GLY A 215 -5.68 -1.73 -16.87
N ILE A 216 -5.81 -2.73 -16.00
CA ILE A 216 -6.67 -3.90 -16.16
C ILE A 216 -7.75 -4.01 -15.09
N GLY A 217 -8.80 -4.77 -15.41
CA GLY A 217 -9.87 -5.07 -14.49
C GLY A 217 -10.66 -3.84 -14.05
N LYS A 218 -11.55 -4.03 -13.08
CA LYS A 218 -12.34 -2.95 -12.45
C LYS A 218 -11.59 -2.41 -11.24
N SER A 219 -10.99 -1.22 -11.37
CA SER A 219 -10.34 -0.53 -10.26
C SER A 219 -11.34 -0.07 -9.20
N LEU A 220 -10.89 0.02 -7.94
CA LEU A 220 -11.63 0.68 -6.86
C LEU A 220 -11.59 2.22 -6.95
N ASN A 221 -11.17 2.79 -8.07
CA ASN A 221 -11.12 4.24 -8.22
C ASN A 221 -12.47 4.91 -7.94
N GLY A 222 -12.52 5.74 -6.92
CA GLY A 222 -13.77 6.38 -6.46
C GLY A 222 -14.75 5.45 -5.73
N LYS A 223 -14.24 4.33 -5.21
CA LYS A 223 -15.03 3.34 -4.47
C LYS A 223 -14.32 2.97 -3.18
N VAL A 224 -15.06 2.35 -2.28
CA VAL A 224 -14.55 1.64 -1.11
C VAL A 224 -14.91 0.17 -1.20
N LEU A 225 -13.94 -0.70 -0.94
CA LEU A 225 -14.19 -2.10 -0.62
C LEU A 225 -14.25 -2.21 0.91
N ILE A 226 -15.37 -2.70 1.41
CA ILE A 226 -15.63 -2.99 2.82
C ILE A 226 -15.52 -4.50 3.01
N ILE A 227 -14.75 -4.93 3.97
CA ILE A 227 -14.49 -6.35 4.27
C ILE A 227 -14.84 -6.60 5.73
N ASN A 228 -15.56 -7.69 6.00
CA ASN A 228 -15.71 -8.25 7.33
C ASN A 228 -15.31 -9.73 7.26
N LEU A 229 -14.17 -10.10 7.85
CA LEU A 229 -13.67 -11.48 7.80
C LEU A 229 -14.38 -12.40 8.79
N LEU A 230 -15.04 -11.87 9.83
CA LEU A 230 -15.80 -12.71 10.76
C LEU A 230 -16.97 -13.38 10.05
N ASN A 231 -17.64 -12.64 9.15
CA ASN A 231 -18.79 -13.11 8.39
C ASN A 231 -18.48 -13.40 6.92
N LEU A 232 -17.20 -13.28 6.49
CA LEU A 232 -16.77 -13.40 5.09
C LEU A 232 -17.54 -12.50 4.12
N ASP A 233 -17.84 -11.26 4.54
CA ASP A 233 -18.62 -10.30 3.79
C ASP A 233 -17.71 -9.30 3.06
N PHE A 234 -17.94 -9.14 1.74
CA PHE A 234 -17.16 -8.26 0.86
C PHE A 234 -18.12 -7.37 0.07
N ARG A 235 -18.11 -6.07 0.33
CA ARG A 235 -19.02 -5.12 -0.31
C ARG A 235 -18.27 -3.97 -0.96
N VAL A 236 -18.58 -3.68 -2.23
CA VAL A 236 -18.06 -2.48 -2.92
C VAL A 236 -19.15 -1.41 -2.93
N ARG A 237 -18.78 -0.18 -2.55
CA ARG A 237 -19.66 1.00 -2.58
C ARG A 237 -19.00 2.14 -3.34
N ASN A 238 -19.81 2.87 -4.12
CA ASN A 238 -19.36 4.09 -4.80
C ASN A 238 -19.25 5.23 -3.78
N LEU A 239 -18.21 6.03 -3.90
CA LEU A 239 -18.04 7.25 -3.12
C LEU A 239 -18.66 8.43 -3.88
N LYS A 240 -19.51 9.20 -3.19
CA LYS A 240 -20.07 10.43 -3.75
C LYS A 240 -18.99 11.50 -3.77
N LYS A 241 -18.94 12.30 -4.85
CA LYS A 241 -18.07 13.47 -4.90
C LYS A 241 -18.60 14.51 -3.91
N ILE A 242 -17.73 15.04 -3.04
CA ILE A 242 -18.07 16.23 -2.26
C ILE A 242 -17.98 17.43 -3.21
N ARG A 243 -19.03 18.20 -3.29
CA ARG A 243 -19.09 19.45 -4.05
C ARG A 243 -18.22 20.52 -3.42
#